data_5f991c81f4e25f1c23f8dbab01e7d6cc
#
_entry.id   5f991c81f4e25f1c23f8dbab01e7d6cc
#
_cell.length_a   1.000
_cell.length_b   1.000
_cell.length_c   1.000
_cell.angle_alpha   90.00
_cell.angle_beta   90.00
_cell.angle_gamma   90.00
#
_symmetry.space_group_name_H-M   'P 1'
#
loop_
_entity.id
_entity.type
_entity.pdbx_description
1 polymer ?
#
loop_
_entity_poly.entity_id
_entity_poly.type
_entity_poly.pdbx_seq_one_letter_code
_entity_poly.pdbx_strand_id
1 'polypeptide(L)'
;MKAAYLVLFAWAVIGLKTLAWPADSEVLRPRVPIDQIDSARAVTNPFPVTPDMREKGKALFEGKAFCRACHGADGKGLGMDLDYSTFKGPLPRNFTDKMWQQARTDGELFWILKNGSPGTDMAPFIPLVLTEEEAWQVLMYVRSFGGR
;
A
#
# COMPACT_ATOMS: atom_id res chain seq x y z
N MET A 1 20.42 49.50 55.04
CA MET A 1 20.88 49.01 53.75
C MET A 1 20.26 47.63 53.51
N LYS A 2 19.21 47.56 52.65
CA LYS A 2 18.52 46.23 52.32
C LYS A 2 18.93 45.87 50.92
N ALA A 3 19.66 44.76 50.76
CA ALA A 3 20.05 44.22 49.47
C ALA A 3 18.86 43.41 48.88
N ALA A 4 18.39 43.83 47.72
CA ALA A 4 17.37 43.11 46.97
C ALA A 4 18.05 42.08 46.04
N TYR A 5 17.78 40.81 46.25
CA TYR A 5 18.23 39.74 45.35
C TYR A 5 17.23 39.59 44.20
N LEU A 6 17.68 39.91 43.00
CA LEU A 6 16.96 39.68 41.76
C LEU A 6 17.17 38.23 41.36
N VAL A 7 16.13 37.39 41.45
CA VAL A 7 16.14 36.03 40.96
C VAL A 7 15.70 36.03 39.49
N LEU A 8 16.66 35.83 38.60
CA LEU A 8 16.41 35.68 37.18
C LEU A 8 15.91 34.22 36.90
N PHE A 9 14.63 34.10 36.60
CA PHE A 9 14.07 32.83 36.08
C PHE A 9 14.45 32.69 34.61
N ALA A 10 15.41 31.83 34.32
CA ALA A 10 15.70 31.39 32.96
C ALA A 10 14.62 30.35 32.50
N TRP A 11 13.75 30.77 31.61
CA TRP A 11 12.82 29.84 30.93
C TRP A 11 13.60 29.01 29.91
N ALA A 12 13.87 27.77 30.23
CA ALA A 12 14.36 26.81 29.26
C ALA A 12 13.23 26.47 28.27
N VAL A 13 13.30 27.04 27.07
CA VAL A 13 12.43 26.62 25.96
C VAL A 13 12.86 25.22 25.55
N ILE A 14 12.17 24.22 26.09
CA ILE A 14 12.29 22.84 25.61
C ILE A 14 11.66 22.84 24.24
N GLY A 15 12.48 22.93 23.20
CA GLY A 15 12.04 22.75 21.82
C GLY A 15 11.44 21.36 21.65
N LEU A 16 10.11 21.28 21.53
CA LEU A 16 9.45 20.05 21.04
C LEU A 16 10.01 19.78 19.64
N LYS A 17 10.96 18.86 19.55
CA LYS A 17 11.30 18.24 18.27
C LYS A 17 10.07 17.48 17.85
N THR A 18 9.32 18.00 16.88
CA THR A 18 8.31 17.21 16.15
C THR A 18 9.05 16.01 15.58
N LEU A 19 8.81 14.84 16.14
CA LEU A 19 9.25 13.59 15.56
C LEU A 19 8.56 13.47 14.19
N ALA A 20 9.26 13.92 13.15
CA ALA A 20 8.83 13.61 11.79
C ALA A 20 8.81 12.09 11.66
N TRP A 21 7.63 11.55 11.44
CA TRP A 21 7.45 10.12 11.20
C TRP A 21 8.27 9.77 9.93
N PRO A 22 9.14 8.76 9.96
CA PRO A 22 9.96 8.45 8.80
C PRO A 22 9.08 8.12 7.59
N ALA A 23 9.50 8.51 6.39
CA ALA A 23 8.77 8.27 5.13
C ALA A 23 8.40 6.78 4.94
N ASP A 24 9.19 5.88 5.50
CA ASP A 24 8.96 4.43 5.51
C ASP A 24 7.68 4.01 6.24
N SER A 25 7.17 4.84 7.17
CA SER A 25 5.94 4.53 7.92
C SER A 25 4.71 4.46 7.04
N GLU A 26 4.62 5.28 5.99
CA GLU A 26 3.49 5.27 5.06
C GLU A 26 3.54 4.01 4.16
N VAL A 27 4.73 3.56 3.77
CA VAL A 27 4.93 2.30 3.03
C VAL A 27 4.48 1.11 3.88
N LEU A 28 4.78 1.12 5.17
CA LEU A 28 4.48 0.03 6.09
C LEU A 28 3.05 0.08 6.66
N ARG A 29 2.35 1.21 6.54
CA ARG A 29 1.01 1.37 7.07
C ARG A 29 0.02 0.44 6.36
N PRO A 30 -0.69 -0.47 7.07
CA PRO A 30 -1.74 -1.30 6.50
C PRO A 30 -2.87 -0.45 5.94
N ARG A 31 -3.47 -0.90 4.82
CA ARG A 31 -4.68 -0.28 4.24
C ARG A 31 -5.95 -1.03 4.61
N VAL A 32 -5.82 -2.23 5.11
CA VAL A 32 -6.93 -2.97 5.71
C VAL A 32 -7.29 -2.30 7.05
N PRO A 33 -8.57 -2.05 7.35
CA PRO A 33 -9.01 -1.54 8.65
C PRO A 33 -8.51 -2.43 9.80
N ILE A 34 -8.22 -1.79 10.95
CA ILE A 34 -7.57 -2.49 12.07
C ILE A 34 -8.43 -3.63 12.63
N ASP A 35 -9.74 -3.48 12.60
CA ASP A 35 -10.72 -4.49 13.03
C ASP A 35 -10.85 -5.67 12.08
N GLN A 36 -10.32 -5.57 10.85
CA GLN A 36 -10.38 -6.59 9.81
C GLN A 36 -9.00 -7.17 9.44
N ILE A 37 -7.92 -6.60 9.99
CA ILE A 37 -6.56 -6.92 9.54
C ILE A 37 -6.17 -8.37 9.84
N ASP A 38 -6.56 -8.91 10.99
CA ASP A 38 -6.23 -10.28 11.38
C ASP A 38 -6.99 -11.29 10.51
N SER A 39 -8.26 -11.03 10.24
CA SER A 39 -9.05 -11.86 9.33
C SER A 39 -8.51 -11.81 7.89
N ALA A 40 -8.12 -10.62 7.42
CA ALA A 40 -7.50 -10.49 6.11
C ALA A 40 -6.17 -11.25 6.01
N ARG A 41 -5.31 -11.15 7.03
CA ARG A 41 -4.03 -11.86 7.09
C ARG A 41 -4.16 -13.37 7.12
N ALA A 42 -5.24 -13.88 7.69
CA ALA A 42 -5.52 -15.31 7.75
C ALA A 42 -5.91 -15.91 6.40
N VAL A 43 -6.33 -15.07 5.42
CA VAL A 43 -6.67 -15.55 4.08
C VAL A 43 -5.40 -15.94 3.34
N THR A 44 -5.37 -17.16 2.82
CA THR A 44 -4.27 -17.69 2.02
C THR A 44 -4.74 -17.97 0.59
N ASN A 45 -3.79 -17.89 -0.34
CA ASN A 45 -4.07 -18.25 -1.73
C ASN A 45 -4.40 -19.75 -1.84
N PRO A 46 -5.60 -20.13 -2.34
CA PRO A 46 -5.99 -21.52 -2.47
C PRO A 46 -5.44 -22.21 -3.74
N PHE A 47 -4.79 -21.45 -4.63
CA PHE A 47 -4.33 -21.93 -5.92
C PHE A 47 -2.81 -22.16 -5.94
N PRO A 48 -2.29 -23.10 -6.74
CA PRO A 48 -0.87 -23.32 -6.88
C PRO A 48 -0.19 -22.12 -7.56
N VAL A 49 0.97 -21.72 -7.06
CA VAL A 49 1.78 -20.66 -7.68
C VAL A 49 2.60 -21.28 -8.81
N THR A 50 2.14 -21.11 -10.04
CA THR A 50 2.79 -21.64 -11.24
C THR A 50 3.14 -20.52 -12.23
N PRO A 51 4.09 -20.74 -13.15
CA PRO A 51 4.38 -19.78 -14.23
C PRO A 51 3.13 -19.45 -15.07
N ASP A 52 2.29 -20.43 -15.39
CA ASP A 52 1.04 -20.24 -16.14
C ASP A 52 0.07 -19.31 -15.40
N MET A 53 -0.14 -19.53 -14.09
CA MET A 53 -1.01 -18.67 -13.28
C MET A 53 -0.48 -17.24 -13.18
N ARG A 54 0.84 -17.08 -13.13
CA ARG A 54 1.47 -15.75 -13.14
C ARG A 54 1.31 -15.05 -14.49
N GLU A 55 1.44 -15.76 -15.61
CA GLU A 55 1.25 -15.18 -16.94
C GLU A 55 -0.23 -14.78 -17.17
N LYS A 56 -1.19 -15.58 -16.70
CA LYS A 56 -2.61 -15.20 -16.67
C LYS A 56 -2.82 -13.93 -15.83
N GLY A 57 -2.17 -13.84 -14.67
CA GLY A 57 -2.20 -12.66 -13.82
C GLY A 57 -1.64 -11.41 -14.51
N LYS A 58 -0.56 -11.55 -15.28
CA LYS A 58 -0.01 -10.49 -16.10
C LYS A 58 -1.01 -10.01 -17.15
N ALA A 59 -1.61 -10.92 -17.89
CA ALA A 59 -2.62 -10.59 -18.91
C ALA A 59 -3.82 -9.84 -18.30
N LEU A 60 -4.26 -10.24 -17.10
CA LEU A 60 -5.32 -9.53 -16.37
C LEU A 60 -4.90 -8.15 -15.89
N PHE A 61 -3.69 -8.01 -15.34
CA PHE A 61 -3.11 -6.77 -14.86
C PHE A 61 -2.98 -5.73 -15.99
N GLU A 62 -2.54 -6.16 -17.16
CA GLU A 62 -2.35 -5.30 -18.33
C GLU A 62 -3.65 -5.03 -19.08
N GLY A 63 -4.58 -6.00 -19.10
CA GLY A 63 -5.81 -6.01 -19.88
C GLY A 63 -7.07 -5.77 -19.06
N LYS A 64 -7.80 -6.83 -18.74
CA LYS A 64 -9.16 -6.79 -18.16
C LYS A 64 -9.28 -5.90 -16.93
N ALA A 65 -8.36 -6.02 -15.97
CA ALA A 65 -8.34 -5.22 -14.75
C ALA A 65 -7.62 -3.88 -14.92
N PHE A 66 -6.83 -3.72 -15.97
CA PHE A 66 -6.13 -2.49 -16.34
C PHE A 66 -5.34 -1.83 -15.21
N CYS A 67 -4.78 -2.65 -14.31
CA CYS A 67 -4.02 -2.19 -13.13
C CYS A 67 -2.81 -1.33 -13.52
N ARG A 68 -2.22 -1.62 -14.72
CA ARG A 68 -1.07 -0.88 -15.26
C ARG A 68 -1.35 0.61 -15.44
N ALA A 69 -2.61 1.02 -15.59
CA ALA A 69 -2.97 2.43 -15.76
C ALA A 69 -2.48 3.28 -14.60
N CYS A 70 -2.62 2.79 -13.37
CA CYS A 70 -2.18 3.48 -12.17
C CYS A 70 -0.84 2.96 -11.66
N HIS A 71 -0.60 1.64 -11.73
CA HIS A 71 0.56 1.00 -11.12
C HIS A 71 1.78 0.88 -12.05
N GLY A 72 1.65 1.27 -13.33
CA GLY A 72 2.71 1.10 -14.32
C GLY A 72 2.83 -0.34 -14.82
N ALA A 73 3.25 -0.51 -16.07
CA ALA A 73 3.56 -1.83 -16.62
C ALA A 73 4.77 -2.47 -15.90
N ASP A 74 5.64 -1.63 -15.36
CA ASP A 74 6.82 -2.03 -14.57
C ASP A 74 6.55 -2.15 -13.07
N GLY A 75 5.31 -1.91 -12.64
CA GLY A 75 4.87 -2.00 -11.25
C GLY A 75 5.40 -0.92 -10.31
N LYS A 76 6.03 0.15 -10.83
CA LYS A 76 6.62 1.22 -9.99
C LYS A 76 5.63 2.27 -9.50
N GLY A 77 4.35 2.18 -9.89
CA GLY A 77 3.38 3.25 -9.75
C GLY A 77 3.49 4.25 -10.90
N LEU A 78 2.61 5.24 -10.94
CA LEU A 78 2.63 6.31 -11.96
C LEU A 78 2.61 5.76 -13.40
N GLY A 79 1.58 4.95 -13.72
CA GLY A 79 1.58 4.11 -14.91
C GLY A 79 1.32 4.81 -16.24
N MET A 80 0.37 5.71 -16.29
CA MET A 80 0.00 6.47 -17.49
C MET A 80 0.19 7.96 -17.25
N ASP A 81 0.03 8.77 -18.30
CA ASP A 81 0.01 10.24 -18.19
C ASP A 81 -1.29 10.71 -17.50
N LEU A 82 -1.44 10.37 -16.23
CA LEU A 82 -2.54 10.76 -15.37
C LEU A 82 -2.14 11.97 -14.53
N ASP A 83 -3.09 12.86 -14.27
CA ASP A 83 -2.88 13.95 -13.31
C ASP A 83 -2.99 13.42 -11.88
N TYR A 84 -1.88 12.95 -11.35
CA TYR A 84 -1.79 12.40 -10.00
C TYR A 84 -2.05 13.43 -8.89
N SER A 85 -2.04 14.73 -9.19
CA SER A 85 -2.37 15.78 -8.22
C SER A 85 -3.83 15.73 -7.79
N THR A 86 -4.69 15.14 -8.60
CA THR A 86 -6.13 14.98 -8.33
C THR A 86 -6.46 13.72 -7.53
N PHE A 87 -5.49 12.82 -7.34
CA PHE A 87 -5.72 11.54 -6.65
C PHE A 87 -5.93 11.74 -5.16
N LYS A 88 -6.86 10.96 -4.61
CA LYS A 88 -7.10 10.93 -3.17
C LYS A 88 -6.08 10.06 -2.47
N GLY A 89 -5.54 10.57 -1.37
CA GLY A 89 -4.59 9.85 -0.53
C GLY A 89 -3.22 9.66 -1.18
N PRO A 90 -2.46 8.65 -0.77
CA PRO A 90 -1.15 8.37 -1.34
C PRO A 90 -1.25 7.84 -2.76
N LEU A 91 -0.20 8.12 -3.53
CA LEU A 91 -0.05 7.66 -4.91
C LEU A 91 -0.10 6.13 -5.04
N PRO A 92 -0.41 5.61 -6.25
CA PRO A 92 -0.40 4.19 -6.53
C PRO A 92 0.90 3.52 -6.07
N ARG A 93 0.76 2.38 -5.42
CA ARG A 93 1.87 1.67 -4.79
C ARG A 93 2.92 1.21 -5.81
N ASN A 94 4.19 1.43 -5.47
CA ASN A 94 5.32 0.81 -6.13
C ASN A 94 5.44 -0.66 -5.67
N PHE A 95 5.16 -1.60 -6.56
CA PHE A 95 5.22 -3.03 -6.29
C PHE A 95 6.65 -3.58 -6.31
N THR A 96 7.63 -2.83 -6.82
CA THR A 96 9.05 -3.24 -6.78
C THR A 96 9.72 -2.97 -5.43
N ASP A 97 9.03 -2.26 -4.53
CA ASP A 97 9.50 -1.98 -3.18
C ASP A 97 9.52 -3.27 -2.34
N LYS A 98 10.72 -3.74 -2.03
CA LYS A 98 10.93 -4.98 -1.28
C LYS A 98 10.39 -4.91 0.14
N MET A 99 10.48 -3.76 0.79
CA MET A 99 10.00 -3.58 2.16
C MET A 99 8.47 -3.67 2.21
N TRP A 100 7.78 -3.03 1.27
CA TRP A 100 6.34 -3.18 1.11
C TRP A 100 5.93 -4.62 0.80
N GLN A 101 6.63 -5.29 -0.13
CA GLN A 101 6.36 -6.67 -0.51
C GLN A 101 6.47 -7.64 0.68
N GLN A 102 7.42 -7.41 1.58
CA GLN A 102 7.60 -8.22 2.79
C GLN A 102 6.58 -7.90 3.87
N ALA A 103 6.19 -6.65 4.00
CA ALA A 103 5.29 -6.18 5.03
C ALA A 103 3.81 -6.53 4.80
N ARG A 104 3.44 -6.96 3.58
CA ARG A 104 2.05 -7.29 3.22
C ARG A 104 1.86 -8.78 3.02
N THR A 105 0.82 -9.34 3.66
CA THR A 105 0.39 -10.71 3.34
C THR A 105 -0.41 -10.73 2.04
N ASP A 106 -0.52 -11.91 1.42
CA ASP A 106 -1.35 -12.08 0.22
C ASP A 106 -2.83 -11.84 0.53
N GLY A 107 -3.27 -12.22 1.72
CA GLY A 107 -4.61 -11.97 2.19
C GLY A 107 -4.94 -10.48 2.36
N GLU A 108 -3.99 -9.65 2.87
CA GLU A 108 -4.17 -8.19 2.90
C GLU A 108 -4.34 -7.62 1.48
N LEU A 109 -3.56 -8.11 0.52
CA LEU A 109 -3.67 -7.66 -0.88
C LEU A 109 -4.97 -8.13 -1.54
N PHE A 110 -5.40 -9.36 -1.24
CA PHE A 110 -6.69 -9.88 -1.70
C PHE A 110 -7.85 -9.05 -1.14
N TRP A 111 -7.78 -8.70 0.15
CA TRP A 111 -8.75 -7.81 0.78
C TRP A 111 -8.86 -6.47 0.03
N ILE A 112 -7.73 -5.87 -0.37
CA ILE A 112 -7.71 -4.62 -1.16
C ILE A 112 -8.37 -4.81 -2.52
N LEU A 113 -8.14 -5.90 -3.23
CA LEU A 113 -8.82 -6.17 -4.50
C LEU A 113 -10.34 -6.36 -4.32
N LYS A 114 -10.75 -6.87 -3.18
CA LYS A 114 -12.17 -7.11 -2.88
C LYS A 114 -12.91 -5.86 -2.40
N ASN A 115 -12.26 -5.00 -1.62
CA ASN A 115 -12.91 -3.88 -0.92
C ASN A 115 -12.43 -2.50 -1.37
N GLY A 116 -11.41 -2.44 -2.23
CA GLY A 116 -10.69 -1.21 -2.53
C GLY A 116 -9.68 -0.84 -1.43
N SER A 117 -8.97 0.27 -1.63
CA SER A 117 -8.03 0.80 -0.64
C SER A 117 -8.63 2.03 0.04
N PRO A 118 -9.06 1.95 1.31
CA PRO A 118 -9.72 3.06 1.99
C PRO A 118 -8.90 4.37 1.96
N GLY A 119 -9.57 5.46 1.62
CA GLY A 119 -8.96 6.80 1.54
C GLY A 119 -8.11 7.03 0.29
N THR A 120 -8.23 6.19 -0.73
CA THR A 120 -7.56 6.33 -2.03
C THR A 120 -8.54 6.12 -3.19
N ASP A 121 -8.09 6.34 -4.43
CA ASP A 121 -8.88 6.07 -5.64
C ASP A 121 -8.82 4.60 -6.09
N MET A 122 -8.16 3.72 -5.35
CA MET A 122 -8.14 2.28 -5.63
C MET A 122 -9.51 1.66 -5.31
N ALA A 123 -10.32 1.45 -6.35
CA ALA A 123 -11.65 0.88 -6.26
C ALA A 123 -11.62 -0.65 -6.03
N PRO A 124 -12.71 -1.28 -5.55
CA PRO A 124 -12.85 -2.73 -5.51
C PRO A 124 -12.98 -3.31 -6.94
N PHE A 125 -12.38 -4.48 -7.14
CA PHE A 125 -12.40 -5.20 -8.41
C PHE A 125 -13.25 -6.48 -8.35
N ILE A 126 -13.38 -7.09 -7.19
CA ILE A 126 -14.18 -8.30 -6.97
C ILE A 126 -15.58 -7.89 -6.48
N PRO A 127 -16.66 -8.44 -7.04
CA PRO A 127 -16.74 -9.40 -8.16
C PRO A 127 -16.91 -8.72 -9.53
N LEU A 128 -16.96 -7.38 -9.60
CA LEU A 128 -17.44 -6.66 -10.79
C LEU A 128 -16.50 -6.77 -11.99
N VAL A 129 -15.20 -6.81 -11.76
CA VAL A 129 -14.18 -6.85 -12.81
C VAL A 129 -13.46 -8.21 -12.81
N LEU A 130 -13.11 -8.73 -11.63
CA LEU A 130 -12.37 -9.98 -11.45
C LEU A 130 -13.18 -10.98 -10.66
N THR A 131 -13.06 -12.25 -11.03
CA THR A 131 -13.39 -13.35 -10.12
C THR A 131 -12.35 -13.46 -9.01
N GLU A 132 -12.63 -14.21 -7.94
CA GLU A 132 -11.64 -14.44 -6.88
C GLU A 132 -10.40 -15.17 -7.40
N GLU A 133 -10.56 -16.16 -8.30
CA GLU A 133 -9.42 -16.83 -8.95
C GLU A 133 -8.56 -15.85 -9.76
N GLU A 134 -9.19 -15.03 -10.60
CA GLU A 134 -8.47 -14.01 -11.38
C GLU A 134 -7.74 -13.01 -10.48
N ALA A 135 -8.31 -12.64 -9.35
CA ALA A 135 -7.66 -11.77 -8.38
C ALA A 135 -6.39 -12.42 -7.78
N TRP A 136 -6.44 -13.71 -7.46
CA TRP A 136 -5.26 -14.45 -7.01
C TRP A 136 -4.18 -14.53 -8.11
N GLN A 137 -4.57 -14.72 -9.37
CA GLN A 137 -3.64 -14.68 -10.50
C GLN A 137 -2.95 -13.30 -10.61
N VAL A 138 -3.73 -12.21 -10.52
CA VAL A 138 -3.18 -10.85 -10.49
C VAL A 138 -2.19 -10.68 -9.33
N LEU A 139 -2.51 -11.17 -8.14
CA LEU A 139 -1.61 -11.07 -6.98
C LEU A 139 -0.31 -11.86 -7.17
N MET A 140 -0.36 -13.04 -7.80
CA MET A 140 0.85 -13.79 -8.15
C MET A 140 1.76 -12.97 -9.09
N TYR A 141 1.18 -12.23 -10.04
CA TYR A 141 1.95 -11.33 -10.90
C TYR A 141 2.48 -10.12 -10.12
N VAL A 142 1.68 -9.48 -9.28
CA VAL A 142 2.13 -8.37 -8.41
C VAL A 142 3.30 -8.81 -7.51
N ARG A 143 3.28 -10.04 -7.01
CA ARG A 143 4.41 -10.60 -6.23
C ARG A 143 5.68 -10.77 -7.02
N SER A 144 5.58 -11.03 -8.33
CA SER A 144 6.75 -11.18 -9.18
C SER A 144 7.58 -9.91 -9.34
N PHE A 145 6.99 -8.72 -9.18
CA PHE A 145 7.75 -7.45 -9.13
C PHE A 145 8.71 -7.38 -7.94
N GLY A 146 8.40 -8.08 -6.86
CA GLY A 146 9.27 -8.22 -5.69
C GLY A 146 10.24 -9.41 -5.74
N GLY A 147 10.26 -10.16 -6.84
CA GLY A 147 11.14 -11.32 -7.04
C GLY A 147 10.61 -12.63 -6.41
N ARG A 148 9.29 -12.76 -6.22
CA ARG A 148 8.61 -13.97 -5.69
C ARG A 148 7.78 -14.66 -6.74
#